data_6935f89bf3535fef234c7af89b1a74f7
#
_entry.id   6935f89bf3535fef234c7af89b1a74f7
#
_cell.length_a   1.000
_cell.length_b   1.000
_cell.length_c   1.000
_cell.angle_alpha   90.00
_cell.angle_beta   90.00
_cell.angle_gamma   90.00
#
_symmetry.space_group_name_H-M   'P 1'
#
loop_
_entity.id
_entity.type
_entity.pdbx_description
1 polymer ?
#
loop_
_entity_poly.entity_id
_entity_poly.type
_entity_poly.pdbx_seq_one_letter_code
_entity_poly.pdbx_strand_id
1 'polypeptide(L)'
;MSSEQTRKLIALAAIWAALLLAPYWMVPLGGYTALATRVLVLGLAAMSLNFLLGFTGVLSFGHAAYFGLGAYGAGLALKYLALSTPLALIAGILLGGVSGAILGLLIVRRRGVYFAMVTIAFGQVFYYIAFQWSSLTGGDDGLRGFSRQP
;
A
#
# COMPACT_ATOMS: atom_id res chain seq x y z
N MET A 1 -1.06 -32.69 15.69
CA MET A 1 -0.67 -31.26 15.73
C MET A 1 0.00 -31.02 17.07
N SER A 2 1.23 -30.54 17.09
CA SER A 2 1.93 -30.30 18.36
C SER A 2 1.27 -29.12 19.09
N SER A 3 1.28 -29.15 20.42
CA SER A 3 0.73 -28.06 21.28
C SER A 3 1.30 -26.69 20.89
N GLU A 4 2.51 -26.62 20.40
CA GLU A 4 3.17 -25.41 19.96
C GLU A 4 2.58 -24.85 18.64
N GLN A 5 2.21 -25.71 17.70
CA GLN A 5 1.52 -25.31 16.47
C GLN A 5 0.13 -24.74 16.76
N THR A 6 -0.60 -25.37 17.67
CA THR A 6 -1.92 -24.89 18.08
C THR A 6 -1.84 -23.52 18.75
N ARG A 7 -0.85 -23.29 19.63
CA ARG A 7 -0.63 -21.98 20.25
C ARG A 7 -0.28 -20.89 19.22
N LYS A 8 0.56 -21.19 18.22
CA LYS A 8 0.88 -20.26 17.14
C LYS A 8 -0.34 -19.92 16.29
N LEU A 9 -1.17 -20.90 15.97
CA LEU A 9 -2.41 -20.67 15.22
C LEU A 9 -3.41 -19.83 16.00
N ILE A 10 -3.59 -20.08 17.31
CA ILE A 10 -4.46 -19.29 18.17
C ILE A 10 -3.96 -17.85 18.28
N ALA A 11 -2.65 -17.66 18.49
CA ALA A 11 -2.06 -16.31 18.54
C ALA A 11 -2.26 -15.55 17.21
N LEU A 12 -2.03 -16.23 16.08
CA LEU A 12 -2.24 -15.65 14.75
C LEU A 12 -3.72 -15.26 14.54
N ALA A 13 -4.65 -16.16 14.89
CA ALA A 13 -6.09 -15.91 14.79
C ALA A 13 -6.53 -14.75 15.69
N ALA A 14 -6.00 -14.66 16.92
CA ALA A 14 -6.27 -13.57 17.83
C ALA A 14 -5.78 -12.21 17.30
N ILE A 15 -4.58 -12.17 16.71
CA ILE A 15 -4.04 -10.95 16.06
C ILE A 15 -4.94 -10.54 14.88
N TRP A 16 -5.34 -11.49 14.03
CA TRP A 16 -6.24 -11.20 12.91
C TRP A 16 -7.61 -10.72 13.37
N ALA A 17 -8.16 -11.35 14.39
CA ALA A 17 -9.44 -10.92 14.98
C ALA A 17 -9.34 -9.52 15.57
N ALA A 18 -8.27 -9.20 16.31
CA ALA A 18 -8.04 -7.87 16.84
C ALA A 18 -7.90 -6.81 15.74
N LEU A 19 -7.21 -7.11 14.65
CA LEU A 19 -7.05 -6.21 13.50
C LEU A 19 -8.38 -6.00 12.76
N LEU A 20 -9.15 -7.06 12.49
CA LEU A 20 -10.44 -6.96 11.81
C LEU A 20 -11.49 -6.21 12.65
N LEU A 21 -11.43 -6.36 13.96
CA LEU A 21 -12.32 -5.67 14.90
C LEU A 21 -11.80 -4.28 15.31
N ALA A 22 -10.62 -3.85 14.81
CA ALA A 22 -10.01 -2.57 15.15
C ALA A 22 -10.96 -1.36 14.98
N PRO A 23 -11.80 -1.25 13.93
CA PRO A 23 -12.74 -0.15 13.80
C PRO A 23 -13.79 -0.08 14.94
N TYR A 24 -14.11 -1.21 15.55
CA TYR A 24 -15.14 -1.28 16.60
C TYR A 24 -14.59 -0.96 18.00
N TRP A 25 -13.41 -1.41 18.34
CA TRP A 25 -12.86 -1.20 19.68
C TRP A 25 -11.99 0.07 19.79
N MET A 26 -11.48 0.61 18.69
CA MET A 26 -10.73 1.88 18.73
C MET A 26 -11.63 3.10 18.98
N VAL A 27 -12.89 3.08 18.55
CA VAL A 27 -13.82 4.20 18.76
C VAL A 27 -14.07 4.47 20.25
N PRO A 28 -14.40 3.48 21.11
CA PRO A 28 -14.61 3.73 22.54
C PRO A 28 -13.31 4.12 23.28
N LEU A 29 -12.13 3.86 22.73
CA LEU A 29 -10.84 4.29 23.27
C LEU A 29 -10.42 5.72 22.86
N GLY A 30 -11.35 6.49 22.25
CA GLY A 30 -11.08 7.86 21.78
C GLY A 30 -10.39 7.96 20.42
N GLY A 31 -10.28 6.84 19.71
CA GLY A 31 -9.75 6.81 18.34
C GLY A 31 -10.83 7.11 17.29
N TYR A 32 -10.41 7.53 16.11
CA TYR A 32 -11.31 7.71 14.97
C TYR A 32 -11.25 6.46 14.07
N THR A 33 -12.38 6.11 13.45
CA THR A 33 -12.44 5.03 12.44
C THR A 33 -11.42 5.24 11.30
N ALA A 34 -11.18 6.50 10.92
CA ALA A 34 -10.15 6.85 9.95
C ALA A 34 -8.73 6.47 10.40
N LEU A 35 -8.42 6.56 11.71
CA LEU A 35 -7.14 6.15 12.25
C LEU A 35 -6.98 4.63 12.17
N ALA A 36 -8.02 3.88 12.55
CA ALA A 36 -8.02 2.41 12.43
C ALA A 36 -7.78 1.95 10.99
N THR A 37 -8.50 2.55 10.04
CA THR A 37 -8.29 2.27 8.61
C THR A 37 -6.86 2.57 8.17
N ARG A 38 -6.30 3.70 8.61
CA ARG A 38 -4.91 4.08 8.27
C ARG A 38 -3.90 3.08 8.80
N VAL A 39 -4.07 2.61 10.04
CA VAL A 39 -3.22 1.58 10.64
C VAL A 39 -3.29 0.27 9.85
N LEU A 40 -4.50 -0.18 9.46
CA LEU A 40 -4.68 -1.39 8.68
C LEU A 40 -4.03 -1.29 7.29
N VAL A 41 -4.19 -0.16 6.61
CA VAL A 41 -3.60 0.09 5.30
C VAL A 41 -2.08 0.13 5.36
N LEU A 42 -1.50 0.81 6.36
CA LEU A 42 -0.05 0.84 6.57
C LEU A 42 0.48 -0.55 7.01
N GLY A 43 -0.29 -1.28 7.80
CA GLY A 43 0.01 -2.66 8.17
C GLY A 43 0.09 -3.58 6.94
N LEU A 44 -0.85 -3.44 5.99
CA LEU A 44 -0.82 -4.16 4.72
C LEU A 44 0.43 -3.82 3.89
N ALA A 45 0.80 -2.53 3.83
CA ALA A 45 2.02 -2.09 3.15
C ALA A 45 3.28 -2.70 3.79
N ALA A 46 3.35 -2.72 5.13
CA ALA A 46 4.45 -3.33 5.86
C ALA A 46 4.53 -4.86 5.64
N MET A 47 3.38 -5.54 5.62
CA MET A 47 3.32 -6.98 5.32
C MET A 47 3.80 -7.29 3.91
N SER A 48 3.43 -6.48 2.91
CA SER A 48 3.88 -6.67 1.53
C SER A 48 5.39 -6.47 1.38
N LEU A 49 5.98 -5.52 2.12
CA LEU A 49 7.43 -5.33 2.18
C LEU A 49 8.13 -6.52 2.86
N ASN A 50 7.55 -7.01 3.96
CA ASN A 50 8.09 -8.19 4.67
C ASN A 50 8.02 -9.45 3.79
N PHE A 51 6.95 -9.61 3.03
CA PHE A 51 6.84 -10.70 2.05
C PHE A 51 7.93 -10.62 0.98
N LEU A 52 8.14 -9.44 0.41
CA LEU A 52 9.20 -9.21 -0.57
C LEU A 52 10.57 -9.55 0.02
N LEU A 53 10.90 -9.01 1.19
CA LEU A 53 12.16 -9.24 1.87
C LEU A 53 12.36 -10.73 2.24
N GLY A 54 11.31 -11.38 2.74
CA GLY A 54 11.36 -12.77 3.19
C GLY A 54 11.57 -13.78 2.07
N PHE A 55 10.95 -13.57 0.90
CA PHE A 55 11.05 -14.48 -0.24
C PHE A 55 12.21 -14.16 -1.18
N THR A 56 12.50 -12.89 -1.42
CA THR A 56 13.54 -12.49 -2.38
C THR A 56 14.86 -12.11 -1.73
N GLY A 57 14.87 -11.88 -0.42
CA GLY A 57 16.04 -11.41 0.33
C GLY A 57 16.48 -9.99 -0.08
N VAL A 58 15.63 -9.25 -0.79
CA VAL A 58 15.98 -7.95 -1.36
C VAL A 58 15.21 -6.84 -0.65
N LEU A 59 15.92 -5.87 -0.12
CA LEU A 59 15.33 -4.70 0.54
C LEU A 59 15.01 -3.61 -0.50
N SER A 60 13.71 -3.38 -0.74
CA SER A 60 13.23 -2.33 -1.64
C SER A 60 12.86 -1.08 -0.85
N PHE A 61 13.65 -0.03 -0.97
CA PHE A 61 13.31 1.28 -0.40
C PHE A 61 12.30 2.07 -1.24
N GLY A 62 12.10 1.67 -2.50
CA GLY A 62 11.07 2.23 -3.39
C GLY A 62 9.69 1.61 -3.21
N HIS A 63 9.49 0.72 -2.24
CA HIS A 63 8.23 0.01 -2.06
C HIS A 63 7.03 0.95 -1.84
N ALA A 64 7.25 2.06 -1.14
CA ALA A 64 6.24 3.10 -0.91
C ALA A 64 5.75 3.75 -2.22
N ALA A 65 6.58 3.82 -3.27
CA ALA A 65 6.19 4.37 -4.57
C ALA A 65 5.12 3.51 -5.26
N TYR A 66 5.27 2.19 -5.25
CA TYR A 66 4.27 1.27 -5.83
C TYR A 66 2.95 1.33 -5.08
N PHE A 67 3.03 1.41 -3.76
CA PHE A 67 1.88 1.58 -2.90
C PHE A 67 1.17 2.91 -3.17
N GLY A 68 1.93 4.00 -3.30
CA GLY A 68 1.44 5.32 -3.67
C GLY A 68 0.79 5.34 -5.06
N LEU A 69 1.42 4.71 -6.06
CA LEU A 69 0.86 4.61 -7.41
C LEU A 69 -0.49 3.86 -7.42
N GLY A 70 -0.61 2.78 -6.64
CA GLY A 70 -1.87 2.07 -6.46
C GLY A 70 -2.95 2.96 -5.82
N ALA A 71 -2.58 3.73 -4.80
CA ALA A 71 -3.48 4.67 -4.14
C ALA A 71 -3.93 5.80 -5.07
N TYR A 72 -3.00 6.39 -5.84
CA TYR A 72 -3.34 7.37 -6.88
C TYR A 72 -4.21 6.78 -7.98
N GLY A 73 -3.95 5.55 -8.41
CA GLY A 73 -4.78 4.84 -9.40
C GLY A 73 -6.23 4.71 -8.94
N ALA A 74 -6.45 4.26 -7.72
CA ALA A 74 -7.78 4.17 -7.14
C ALA A 74 -8.44 5.55 -6.97
N GLY A 75 -7.69 6.55 -6.46
CA GLY A 75 -8.19 7.91 -6.25
C GLY A 75 -8.55 8.62 -7.57
N LEU A 76 -7.73 8.47 -8.61
CA LEU A 76 -8.01 9.03 -9.94
C LEU A 76 -9.22 8.36 -10.60
N ALA A 77 -9.37 7.04 -10.44
CA ALA A 77 -10.53 6.31 -10.92
C ALA A 77 -11.82 6.77 -10.26
N LEU A 78 -11.82 7.06 -8.96
CA LEU A 78 -12.95 7.64 -8.25
C LEU A 78 -13.26 9.06 -8.72
N LYS A 79 -12.22 9.89 -8.89
CA LYS A 79 -12.38 11.32 -9.17
C LYS A 79 -12.79 11.62 -10.60
N TYR A 80 -12.14 10.98 -11.58
CA TYR A 80 -12.31 11.32 -13.00
C TYR A 80 -13.20 10.35 -13.76
N LEU A 81 -13.23 9.07 -13.36
CA LEU A 81 -14.03 8.04 -14.02
C LEU A 81 -15.36 7.77 -13.28
N ALA A 82 -15.55 8.40 -12.09
CA ALA A 82 -16.73 8.20 -11.23
C ALA A 82 -17.07 6.71 -11.03
N LEU A 83 -16.06 5.85 -10.97
CA LEU A 83 -16.27 4.42 -10.80
C LEU A 83 -16.74 4.11 -9.37
N SER A 84 -17.50 3.02 -9.24
CA SER A 84 -17.82 2.49 -7.91
C SER A 84 -16.55 2.13 -7.13
N THR A 85 -16.60 2.23 -5.81
CA THR A 85 -15.44 1.98 -4.94
C THR A 85 -14.71 0.65 -5.21
N PRO A 86 -15.42 -0.48 -5.44
CA PRO A 86 -14.75 -1.75 -5.77
C PRO A 86 -13.97 -1.69 -7.08
N LEU A 87 -14.54 -1.06 -8.12
CA LEU A 87 -13.88 -0.92 -9.43
C LEU A 87 -12.66 0.00 -9.34
N ALA A 88 -12.75 1.07 -8.57
CA ALA A 88 -11.62 1.97 -8.33
C ALA A 88 -10.47 1.25 -7.61
N LEU A 89 -10.77 0.38 -6.65
CA LEU A 89 -9.75 -0.45 -5.99
C LEU A 89 -9.07 -1.40 -6.98
N ILE A 90 -9.84 -2.03 -7.88
CA ILE A 90 -9.27 -2.88 -8.94
C ILE A 90 -8.35 -2.06 -9.85
N ALA A 91 -8.75 -0.85 -10.25
CA ALA A 91 -7.91 0.04 -11.03
C ALA A 91 -6.59 0.39 -10.30
N GLY A 92 -6.66 0.64 -8.98
CA GLY A 92 -5.48 0.85 -8.15
C GLY A 92 -4.55 -0.37 -8.10
N ILE A 93 -5.12 -1.58 -7.93
CA ILE A 93 -4.36 -2.84 -7.93
C ILE A 93 -3.67 -3.04 -9.28
N LEU A 94 -4.37 -2.80 -10.38
CA LEU A 94 -3.81 -2.94 -11.73
C LEU A 94 -2.69 -1.93 -11.97
N LEU A 95 -2.88 -0.66 -11.62
CA LEU A 95 -1.85 0.35 -11.81
C LEU A 95 -0.62 0.09 -10.94
N GLY A 96 -0.81 -0.24 -9.66
CA GLY A 96 0.28 -0.61 -8.76
C GLY A 96 1.00 -1.89 -9.22
N GLY A 97 0.25 -2.91 -9.67
CA GLY A 97 0.80 -4.17 -10.16
C GLY A 97 1.58 -4.00 -11.48
N VAL A 98 1.03 -3.28 -12.44
CA VAL A 98 1.70 -3.01 -13.73
C VAL A 98 2.96 -2.19 -13.53
N SER A 99 2.89 -1.11 -12.75
CA SER A 99 4.07 -0.29 -12.45
C SER A 99 5.14 -1.10 -11.70
N GLY A 100 4.73 -1.92 -10.74
CA GLY A 100 5.62 -2.83 -10.03
C GLY A 100 6.27 -3.87 -10.95
N ALA A 101 5.52 -4.43 -11.90
CA ALA A 101 6.05 -5.37 -12.88
C ALA A 101 7.06 -4.72 -13.82
N ILE A 102 6.75 -3.54 -14.37
CA ILE A 102 7.64 -2.81 -15.28
C ILE A 102 8.96 -2.48 -14.58
N LEU A 103 8.89 -1.87 -13.40
CA LEU A 103 10.07 -1.49 -12.65
C LEU A 103 10.82 -2.70 -12.11
N GLY A 104 10.09 -3.74 -11.67
CA GLY A 104 10.67 -5.00 -11.25
C GLY A 104 11.51 -5.63 -12.36
N LEU A 105 11.01 -5.68 -13.59
CA LEU A 105 11.76 -6.18 -14.76
C LEU A 105 13.01 -5.35 -15.06
N LEU A 106 12.95 -4.03 -14.90
CA LEU A 106 14.10 -3.15 -15.11
C LEU A 106 15.18 -3.34 -14.03
N ILE A 107 14.76 -3.59 -12.79
CA ILE A 107 15.65 -3.58 -11.63
C ILE A 107 16.11 -4.99 -11.24
N VAL A 108 15.39 -6.05 -11.63
CA VAL A 108 15.64 -7.44 -11.19
C VAL A 108 17.06 -7.94 -11.49
N ARG A 109 17.71 -7.38 -12.50
CA ARG A 109 19.11 -7.72 -12.86
C ARG A 109 20.13 -7.15 -11.90
N ARG A 110 19.76 -6.23 -11.02
CA ARG A 110 20.65 -5.61 -10.02
C ARG A 110 20.50 -6.34 -8.70
N ARG A 111 21.59 -6.52 -7.95
CA ARG A 111 21.60 -7.24 -6.67
C ARG A 111 22.27 -6.40 -5.59
N GLY A 112 21.95 -6.72 -4.32
CA GLY A 112 22.55 -6.10 -3.15
C GLY A 112 22.30 -4.60 -3.05
N VAL A 113 23.32 -3.82 -2.70
CA VAL A 113 23.23 -2.38 -2.46
C VAL A 113 22.80 -1.59 -3.71
N TYR A 114 23.19 -2.05 -4.91
CA TYR A 114 22.76 -1.40 -6.15
C TYR A 114 21.25 -1.49 -6.37
N PHE A 115 20.62 -2.59 -6.01
CA PHE A 115 19.16 -2.72 -6.06
C PHE A 115 18.50 -1.68 -5.12
N ALA A 116 18.99 -1.57 -3.88
CA ALA A 116 18.47 -0.61 -2.92
C ALA A 116 18.59 0.83 -3.42
N MET A 117 19.75 1.22 -3.96
CA MET A 117 19.97 2.57 -4.50
C MET A 117 19.03 2.88 -5.67
N VAL A 118 18.88 1.94 -6.62
CA VAL A 118 18.00 2.14 -7.77
C VAL A 118 16.53 2.24 -7.33
N THR A 119 16.09 1.47 -6.35
CA THR A 119 14.72 1.56 -5.85
C THR A 119 14.45 2.89 -5.13
N ILE A 120 15.44 3.45 -4.41
CA ILE A 120 15.34 4.80 -3.85
C ILE A 120 15.19 5.83 -4.96
N ALA A 121 16.03 5.77 -6.00
CA ALA A 121 16.00 6.72 -7.11
C ALA A 121 14.63 6.71 -7.81
N PHE A 122 14.07 5.54 -8.11
CA PHE A 122 12.73 5.44 -8.67
C PHE A 122 11.66 5.98 -7.72
N GLY A 123 11.77 5.70 -6.42
CA GLY A 123 10.88 6.25 -5.40
C GLY A 123 10.84 7.78 -5.44
N GLN A 124 12.01 8.42 -5.55
CA GLN A 124 12.14 9.87 -5.65
C GLN A 124 11.57 10.43 -6.96
N VAL A 125 11.80 9.76 -8.08
CA VAL A 125 11.21 10.16 -9.38
C VAL A 125 9.69 10.14 -9.32
N PHE A 126 9.07 9.08 -8.78
CA PHE A 126 7.61 9.02 -8.64
C PHE A 126 7.08 10.06 -7.67
N TYR A 127 7.78 10.30 -6.56
CA TYR A 127 7.42 11.36 -5.62
C TYR A 127 7.45 12.73 -6.31
N TYR A 128 8.51 13.02 -7.06
CA TYR A 128 8.65 14.28 -7.78
C TYR A 128 7.55 14.46 -8.84
N ILE A 129 7.25 13.43 -9.62
CA ILE A 129 6.17 13.47 -10.61
C ILE A 129 4.82 13.74 -9.92
N ALA A 130 4.51 13.02 -8.84
CA ALA A 130 3.28 13.18 -8.11
C ALA A 130 3.17 14.59 -7.49
N PHE A 131 4.27 15.13 -6.98
CA PHE A 131 4.32 16.46 -6.38
C PHE A 131 4.18 17.58 -7.43
N GLN A 132 4.85 17.45 -8.57
CA GLN A 132 4.89 18.48 -9.61
C GLN A 132 3.61 18.51 -10.45
N TRP A 133 2.93 17.39 -10.60
CA TRP A 133 1.73 17.29 -11.44
C TRP A 133 0.46 17.69 -10.69
N SER A 134 0.41 18.93 -10.22
CA SER A 134 -0.67 19.46 -9.39
C SER A 134 -2.06 19.34 -10.02
N SER A 135 -2.18 19.45 -11.35
CA SER A 135 -3.45 19.33 -12.07
C SER A 135 -4.07 17.93 -12.00
N LEU A 136 -3.26 16.87 -11.91
CA LEU A 136 -3.73 15.48 -11.90
C LEU A 136 -3.77 14.92 -10.48
N THR A 137 -2.67 15.08 -9.74
CA THR A 137 -2.47 14.46 -8.43
C THR A 137 -2.88 15.35 -7.25
N GLY A 138 -3.07 16.65 -7.51
CA GLY A 138 -3.26 17.66 -6.47
C GLY A 138 -1.97 18.20 -5.86
N GLY A 139 -0.80 17.72 -6.30
CA GLY A 139 0.51 18.17 -5.82
C GLY A 139 0.70 17.98 -4.31
N ASP A 140 1.11 19.05 -3.63
CA ASP A 140 1.36 19.06 -2.18
C ASP A 140 0.07 18.79 -1.35
N ASP A 141 -1.07 19.24 -1.82
CA ASP A 141 -2.36 19.02 -1.18
C ASP A 141 -2.90 17.58 -1.32
N GLY A 142 -2.37 16.82 -2.24
CA GLY A 142 -2.84 15.49 -2.60
C GLY A 142 -4.22 15.48 -3.27
N LEU A 143 -4.68 14.29 -3.63
CA LEU A 143 -5.99 14.10 -4.26
C LEU A 143 -7.11 14.42 -3.24
N ARG A 144 -7.90 15.48 -3.53
CA ARG A 144 -9.06 15.89 -2.74
C ARG A 144 -10.32 15.95 -3.61
N GLY A 145 -11.49 15.99 -2.99
CA GLY A 145 -12.76 16.26 -3.65
C GLY A 145 -13.43 15.03 -4.28
N PHE A 146 -13.11 13.83 -3.84
CA PHE A 146 -13.87 12.63 -4.19
C PHE A 146 -14.58 12.05 -2.96
N SER A 147 -15.83 11.64 -3.16
CA SER A 147 -16.63 10.94 -2.15
C SER A 147 -16.65 9.44 -2.47
N ARG A 148 -16.84 8.64 -1.41
CA ARG A 148 -17.04 7.21 -1.58
C ARG A 148 -18.34 6.98 -2.36
N GLN A 149 -18.25 6.34 -3.51
CA GLN A 149 -19.39 5.92 -4.32
C GLN A 149 -19.76 4.47 -3.96
N PRO A 150 -21.07 4.16 -3.83
CA PRO A 150 -21.53 2.81 -3.55
C PRO A 150 -21.16 1.80 -4.65
#